data_cd4082e3f16f28ee8bc7bc798200df8c
#
_entry.id   cd4082e3f16f28ee8bc7bc798200df8c
#
_cell.length_a   1.000
_cell.length_b   1.000
_cell.length_c   1.000
_cell.angle_alpha   90.00
_cell.angle_beta   90.00
_cell.angle_gamma   90.00
#
_symmetry.space_group_name_H-M   'P 1'
#
loop_
_entity.id
_entity.type
_entity.pdbx_description
1 polymer ?
#
loop_
_entity_poly.entity_id
_entity_poly.type
_entity_poly.pdbx_seq_one_letter_code
_entity_poly.pdbx_strand_id
1 'polypeptide(L)'
;MRLFKEHWSQSKQAPEIIPTLREIVTYIGNIPNQEINLDSPKGSYKGFGREEKIPLPFDYGEYPLLINPADGLGWDIIIVPSSSENDKHLIPVGHVQYTGRPDKEGNDKIIIAPKGQYTFRDKEIINDFFDPLDRFKPVKWY
;
A
#
# COMPACT_ATOMS: atom_id res chain seq x y z
N MET A 1 16.36 -6.76 -2.61
CA MET A 1 17.46 -6.00 -3.18
C MET A 1 17.94 -4.94 -2.21
N ARG A 2 19.24 -4.81 -2.04
CA ARG A 2 19.81 -3.93 -1.05
C ARG A 2 19.71 -2.44 -1.38
N LEU A 3 19.54 -2.11 -2.65
CA LEU A 3 19.58 -0.74 -3.12
C LEU A 3 18.59 0.19 -2.40
N PHE A 4 17.32 -0.16 -2.34
CA PHE A 4 16.34 0.67 -1.66
C PHE A 4 16.59 0.73 -0.16
N LYS A 5 16.93 -0.40 0.44
CA LYS A 5 17.17 -0.46 1.87
C LYS A 5 18.34 0.41 2.29
N GLU A 6 19.44 0.35 1.54
CA GLU A 6 20.61 1.18 1.81
C GLU A 6 20.33 2.64 1.56
N HIS A 7 19.61 2.95 0.48
CA HIS A 7 19.22 4.30 0.15
C HIS A 7 18.38 4.92 1.27
N TRP A 8 17.38 4.19 1.75
CA TRP A 8 16.52 4.67 2.83
C TRP A 8 17.27 4.84 4.14
N SER A 9 18.20 3.95 4.45
CA SER A 9 19.03 4.09 5.64
C SER A 9 19.84 5.37 5.61
N GLN A 10 20.36 5.71 4.45
CA GLN A 10 21.16 6.93 4.26
C GLN A 10 20.28 8.18 4.24
N SER A 11 19.03 8.04 3.84
CA SER A 11 18.14 9.18 3.64
C SER A 11 17.38 9.60 4.89
N LYS A 12 17.54 8.94 6.02
CA LYS A 12 16.83 9.29 7.25
C LYS A 12 16.91 10.75 7.63
N GLN A 13 18.05 11.38 7.34
CA GLN A 13 18.30 12.79 7.68
C GLN A 13 18.35 13.67 6.44
N ALA A 14 18.09 13.10 5.27
CA ALA A 14 18.11 13.79 4.00
C ALA A 14 16.86 13.38 3.20
N PRO A 15 15.67 13.91 3.55
CA PRO A 15 14.41 13.49 2.95
C PRO A 15 14.37 13.62 1.42
N GLU A 16 15.16 14.50 0.85
CA GLU A 16 15.20 14.73 -0.60
C GLU A 16 15.69 13.51 -1.39
N ILE A 17 16.33 12.54 -0.73
CA ILE A 17 16.79 11.30 -1.41
C ILE A 17 15.88 10.10 -1.13
N ILE A 18 14.74 10.31 -0.49
CA ILE A 18 13.76 9.25 -0.27
C ILE A 18 13.16 8.85 -1.62
N PRO A 19 13.15 7.56 -1.96
CA PRO A 19 12.56 7.11 -3.22
C PRO A 19 11.11 7.51 -3.35
N THR A 20 10.68 7.86 -4.56
CA THR A 20 9.28 8.14 -4.83
C THR A 20 8.46 6.85 -4.75
N LEU A 21 7.17 6.99 -4.52
CA LEU A 21 6.26 5.86 -4.49
C LEU A 21 6.34 5.07 -5.81
N ARG A 22 6.48 5.76 -6.95
CA ARG A 22 6.62 5.10 -8.25
C ARG A 22 7.87 4.23 -8.32
N GLU A 23 9.00 4.71 -7.81
CA GLU A 23 10.25 3.94 -7.79
C GLU A 23 10.09 2.69 -6.93
N ILE A 24 9.45 2.84 -5.77
CA ILE A 24 9.19 1.73 -4.86
C ILE A 24 8.30 0.68 -5.53
N VAL A 25 7.25 1.12 -6.18
CA VAL A 25 6.32 0.23 -6.88
C VAL A 25 7.04 -0.54 -7.99
N THR A 26 7.89 0.15 -8.76
CA THR A 26 8.69 -0.49 -9.80
C THR A 26 9.63 -1.54 -9.21
N TYR A 27 10.28 -1.21 -8.11
CA TYR A 27 11.17 -2.14 -7.41
C TYR A 27 10.43 -3.38 -6.92
N ILE A 28 9.30 -3.20 -6.24
CA ILE A 28 8.48 -4.30 -5.73
C ILE A 28 7.98 -5.18 -6.87
N GLY A 29 7.55 -4.59 -7.97
CA GLY A 29 7.07 -5.34 -9.12
C GLY A 29 8.11 -6.26 -9.76
N ASN A 30 9.39 -5.98 -9.54
CA ASN A 30 10.49 -6.82 -10.04
C ASN A 30 10.88 -7.93 -9.07
N ILE A 31 10.26 -8.00 -7.90
CA ILE A 31 10.55 -9.01 -6.88
C ILE A 31 9.25 -9.77 -6.61
N PRO A 32 9.02 -10.88 -7.33
CA PRO A 32 7.81 -11.66 -7.13
C PRO A 32 7.81 -12.34 -5.75
N ASN A 33 6.62 -12.62 -5.25
CA ASN A 33 6.43 -13.36 -4.00
C ASN A 33 7.05 -12.69 -2.77
N GLN A 34 6.91 -11.37 -2.67
CA GLN A 34 7.30 -10.67 -1.44
C GLN A 34 6.51 -11.22 -0.26
N GLU A 35 7.18 -11.36 0.87
CA GLU A 35 6.53 -11.75 2.11
C GLU A 35 5.52 -10.68 2.51
N ILE A 36 4.31 -11.11 2.87
CA ILE A 36 3.21 -10.26 3.30
C ILE A 36 2.84 -10.61 4.72
N ASN A 37 2.70 -9.58 5.55
CA ASN A 37 2.17 -9.70 6.90
C ASN A 37 0.74 -9.15 6.88
N LEU A 38 -0.24 -10.04 7.02
CA LEU A 38 -1.64 -9.62 7.03
C LEU A 38 -1.97 -9.01 8.39
N ASP A 39 -2.36 -7.74 8.39
CA ASP A 39 -2.77 -7.03 9.59
C ASP A 39 -4.27 -7.16 9.84
N SER A 40 -5.06 -6.97 8.80
CA SER A 40 -6.51 -6.97 8.90
C SER A 40 -7.12 -7.67 7.70
N PRO A 41 -7.64 -8.89 7.88
CA PRO A 41 -8.31 -9.58 6.78
C PRO A 41 -9.60 -8.88 6.36
N LYS A 42 -10.05 -9.15 5.14
CA LYS A 42 -11.34 -8.68 4.63
C LYS A 42 -12.43 -8.95 5.65
N GLY A 43 -13.27 -7.96 5.90
CA GLY A 43 -14.33 -8.04 6.90
C GLY A 43 -13.96 -7.50 8.27
N SER A 44 -12.67 -7.28 8.55
CA SER A 44 -12.23 -6.63 9.78
C SER A 44 -12.75 -5.19 9.83
N TYR A 45 -13.11 -4.72 11.01
CA TYR A 45 -13.63 -3.37 11.16
C TYR A 45 -12.51 -2.37 11.38
N LYS A 46 -12.39 -1.41 10.45
CA LYS A 46 -11.40 -0.32 10.52
C LYS A 46 -12.00 0.97 9.99
N GLY A 47 -11.45 2.09 10.45
CA GLY A 47 -11.97 3.41 10.09
C GLY A 47 -11.19 4.13 9.00
N PHE A 48 -9.85 4.01 8.97
CA PHE A 48 -9.01 4.78 8.07
C PHE A 48 -9.27 6.29 8.15
N GLY A 49 -9.55 6.79 9.37
CA GLY A 49 -9.90 8.19 9.59
C GLY A 49 -11.40 8.48 9.62
N ARG A 50 -12.25 7.48 9.43
CA ARG A 50 -13.70 7.63 9.62
C ARG A 50 -14.04 7.68 11.09
N GLU A 51 -15.14 8.36 11.43
CA GLU A 51 -15.67 8.35 12.80
C GLU A 51 -16.10 6.96 13.21
N GLU A 52 -16.73 6.22 12.30
CA GLU A 52 -17.17 4.85 12.53
C GLU A 52 -16.29 3.87 11.76
N LYS A 53 -15.97 2.76 12.42
CA LYS A 53 -15.28 1.66 11.76
C LYS A 53 -16.26 0.93 10.86
N ILE A 54 -15.80 0.53 9.69
CA ILE A 54 -16.59 -0.25 8.73
C ILE A 54 -15.84 -1.53 8.38
N PRO A 55 -16.54 -2.58 7.89
CA PRO A 55 -15.86 -3.78 7.45
C PRO A 55 -15.02 -3.48 6.21
N LEU A 56 -13.77 -3.93 6.23
CA LEU A 56 -12.87 -3.75 5.09
C LEU A 56 -13.34 -4.61 3.92
N PRO A 57 -13.40 -4.04 2.72
CA PRO A 57 -13.74 -4.81 1.52
C PRO A 57 -12.54 -5.53 0.88
N PHE A 58 -11.39 -5.50 1.54
CA PHE A 58 -10.14 -6.08 1.04
C PHE A 58 -9.27 -6.52 2.21
N ASP A 59 -8.26 -7.36 1.92
CA ASP A 59 -7.23 -7.70 2.88
C ASP A 59 -6.23 -6.55 2.99
N TYR A 60 -5.81 -6.24 4.20
CA TYR A 60 -4.91 -5.13 4.50
C TYR A 60 -3.72 -5.64 5.31
N GLY A 61 -2.53 -5.27 4.89
CA GLY A 61 -1.32 -5.70 5.59
C GLY A 61 -0.12 -4.86 5.23
N GLU A 62 1.06 -5.48 5.26
CA GLU A 62 2.31 -4.81 4.94
C GLU A 62 3.33 -5.74 4.31
N TYR A 63 4.30 -5.14 3.65
CA TYR A 63 5.55 -5.81 3.27
C TYR A 63 6.55 -5.61 4.40
N PRO A 64 6.77 -6.60 5.27
CA PRO A 64 7.61 -6.39 6.44
C PRO A 64 9.09 -6.15 6.10
N LEU A 65 9.54 -6.60 4.93
CA LEU A 65 10.92 -6.46 4.51
C LEU A 65 11.21 -5.20 3.69
N LEU A 66 10.19 -4.43 3.36
CA LEU A 66 10.33 -3.16 2.66
C LEU A 66 9.92 -2.02 3.58
N ILE A 67 10.90 -1.38 4.15
CA ILE A 67 10.66 -0.36 5.16
C ILE A 67 10.31 0.98 4.52
N ASN A 68 9.19 1.55 4.96
CA ASN A 68 8.82 2.92 4.61
C ASN A 68 9.66 3.87 5.46
N PRO A 69 10.48 4.73 4.84
CA PRO A 69 11.35 5.62 5.61
C PRO A 69 10.57 6.68 6.40
N ALA A 70 9.32 6.92 6.06
CA ALA A 70 8.51 7.93 6.75
C ALA A 70 8.17 7.51 8.19
N ASP A 71 7.97 6.22 8.44
CA ASP A 71 7.59 5.73 9.76
C ASP A 71 8.47 4.60 10.31
N GLY A 72 9.40 4.10 9.51
CA GLY A 72 10.28 3.00 9.92
C GLY A 72 9.61 1.63 9.95
N LEU A 73 8.41 1.52 9.45
CA LEU A 73 7.64 0.27 9.37
C LEU A 73 7.56 -0.22 7.93
N GLY A 74 7.07 -1.44 7.73
CA GLY A 74 6.85 -1.97 6.40
C GLY A 74 5.82 -1.15 5.62
N TRP A 75 5.95 -1.14 4.29
CA TRP A 75 4.98 -0.46 3.42
C TRP A 75 3.61 -1.12 3.53
N ASP A 76 2.59 -0.30 3.77
CA ASP A 76 1.20 -0.75 3.81
C ASP A 76 0.76 -1.22 2.44
N ILE A 77 0.03 -2.33 2.39
CA ILE A 77 -0.50 -2.89 1.15
C ILE A 77 -2.00 -3.18 1.27
N ILE A 78 -2.65 -3.12 0.13
CA ILE A 78 -4.06 -3.50 -0.04
C ILE A 78 -4.08 -4.56 -1.13
N ILE A 79 -4.68 -5.72 -0.84
CA ILE A 79 -4.91 -6.74 -1.86
C ILE A 79 -6.27 -6.49 -2.48
N VAL A 80 -6.37 -6.51 -3.81
CA VAL A 80 -7.64 -6.26 -4.48
C VAL A 80 -8.75 -7.19 -3.97
N PRO A 81 -10.00 -6.72 -3.88
CA PRO A 81 -11.09 -7.46 -3.23
C PRO A 81 -11.33 -8.88 -3.75
N SER A 82 -11.10 -9.13 -5.03
CA SER A 82 -11.29 -10.46 -5.63
C SER A 82 -10.18 -11.45 -5.30
N SER A 83 -9.14 -11.03 -4.56
CA SER A 83 -7.97 -11.84 -4.24
C SER A 83 -7.74 -11.92 -2.74
N SER A 84 -6.76 -12.73 -2.32
CA SER A 84 -6.39 -12.87 -0.93
C SER A 84 -4.88 -12.98 -0.78
N GLU A 85 -4.39 -12.97 0.46
CA GLU A 85 -2.96 -13.15 0.76
C GLU A 85 -2.41 -14.50 0.30
N ASN A 86 -3.28 -15.48 0.06
CA ASN A 86 -2.88 -16.79 -0.40
C ASN A 86 -2.61 -16.86 -1.90
N ASP A 87 -2.99 -15.83 -2.63
CA ASP A 87 -2.71 -15.77 -4.06
C ASP A 87 -1.22 -15.48 -4.28
N LYS A 88 -0.70 -16.03 -5.38
CA LYS A 88 0.70 -15.88 -5.75
C LYS A 88 0.88 -14.77 -6.77
N HIS A 89 2.13 -14.31 -6.90
CA HIS A 89 2.51 -13.30 -7.88
C HIS A 89 1.71 -12.00 -7.71
N LEU A 90 1.55 -11.58 -6.46
CA LEU A 90 0.91 -10.31 -6.12
C LEU A 90 1.88 -9.18 -6.46
N ILE A 91 1.50 -8.37 -7.42
CA ILE A 91 2.32 -7.25 -7.89
C ILE A 91 1.54 -5.94 -7.86
N PRO A 92 2.23 -4.81 -7.72
CA PRO A 92 1.56 -3.51 -7.65
C PRO A 92 0.77 -3.15 -8.90
N VAL A 93 -0.46 -2.69 -8.68
CA VAL A 93 -1.37 -2.23 -9.74
C VAL A 93 -1.88 -0.81 -9.51
N GLY A 94 -1.53 -0.22 -8.38
CA GLY A 94 -1.96 1.13 -8.06
C GLY A 94 -1.45 1.55 -6.69
N HIS A 95 -1.80 2.76 -6.31
CA HIS A 95 -1.49 3.26 -4.98
C HIS A 95 -2.48 4.33 -4.54
N VAL A 96 -2.54 4.55 -3.23
CA VAL A 96 -3.28 5.66 -2.65
C VAL A 96 -2.33 6.45 -1.74
N GLN A 97 -2.27 7.74 -1.95
CA GLN A 97 -1.37 8.63 -1.24
C GLN A 97 -2.10 9.36 -0.12
N TYR A 98 -1.54 9.30 1.08
CA TYR A 98 -2.05 10.02 2.22
C TYR A 98 -1.67 11.50 2.13
N THR A 99 -2.64 12.39 2.39
CA THR A 99 -2.42 13.84 2.32
C THR A 99 -2.53 14.51 3.68
N GLY A 100 -2.50 13.73 4.76
CA GLY A 100 -2.50 14.27 6.10
C GLY A 100 -1.20 15.02 6.41
N ARG A 101 -0.87 15.12 7.67
CA ARG A 101 0.35 15.83 8.07
C ARG A 101 1.58 15.15 7.46
N PRO A 102 2.61 15.94 7.07
CA PRO A 102 3.81 15.38 6.46
C PRO A 102 4.49 14.27 7.26
N ASP A 103 4.37 14.30 8.59
CA ASP A 103 4.93 13.28 9.46
C ASP A 103 4.13 11.97 9.46
N LYS A 104 3.05 11.89 8.67
CA LYS A 104 2.18 10.73 8.55
C LYS A 104 2.22 10.09 7.16
N GLU A 105 3.25 10.35 6.38
CA GLU A 105 3.40 9.76 5.04
C GLU A 105 3.50 8.24 5.06
N GLY A 106 3.78 7.64 6.21
CA GLY A 106 3.73 6.19 6.37
C GLY A 106 2.37 5.58 6.11
N ASN A 107 1.33 6.40 5.94
CA ASN A 107 -0.01 5.92 5.61
C ASN A 107 -0.28 5.76 4.11
N ASP A 108 0.71 6.01 3.26
CA ASP A 108 0.59 5.69 1.83
C ASP A 108 0.45 4.18 1.66
N LYS A 109 -0.37 3.76 0.71
CA LYS A 109 -0.68 2.35 0.52
C LYS A 109 -0.46 1.91 -0.91
N ILE A 110 0.07 0.72 -1.07
CA ILE A 110 0.30 0.09 -2.38
C ILE A 110 -0.79 -0.94 -2.61
N ILE A 111 -1.42 -0.90 -3.78
CA ILE A 111 -2.46 -1.85 -4.17
C ILE A 111 -1.82 -2.94 -5.02
N ILE A 112 -2.04 -4.19 -4.65
CA ILE A 112 -1.45 -5.34 -5.32
C ILE A 112 -2.52 -6.31 -5.81
N ALA A 113 -2.21 -7.03 -6.89
CA ALA A 113 -3.11 -8.01 -7.49
C ALA A 113 -2.33 -9.17 -8.11
N PRO A 114 -2.91 -10.39 -8.19
CA PRO A 114 -2.25 -11.55 -8.80
C PRO A 114 -1.91 -11.26 -10.26
N LYS A 115 -0.64 -11.42 -10.63
CA LYS A 115 -0.14 -11.19 -11.98
C LYS A 115 -0.50 -9.80 -12.55
N GLY A 116 -0.77 -8.84 -11.67
CA GLY A 116 -1.19 -7.51 -12.08
C GLY A 116 -2.60 -7.44 -12.63
N GLN A 117 -3.42 -8.46 -12.40
CA GLN A 117 -4.78 -8.52 -12.95
C GLN A 117 -5.81 -8.21 -11.89
N TYR A 118 -6.72 -7.30 -12.17
CA TYR A 118 -7.83 -6.95 -11.30
C TYR A 118 -9.06 -6.66 -12.15
N THR A 119 -10.24 -6.79 -11.52
CA THR A 119 -11.50 -6.57 -12.20
C THR A 119 -11.92 -5.11 -12.13
N PHE A 120 -12.84 -4.70 -12.99
CA PHE A 120 -13.47 -3.39 -12.88
C PHE A 120 -14.14 -3.21 -11.51
N ARG A 121 -14.72 -4.27 -11.00
CA ARG A 121 -15.37 -4.24 -9.68
C ARG A 121 -14.36 -4.02 -8.56
N ASP A 122 -13.18 -4.61 -8.63
CA ASP A 122 -12.10 -4.36 -7.67
C ASP A 122 -11.75 -2.88 -7.62
N LYS A 123 -11.56 -2.29 -8.79
CA LYS A 123 -11.24 -0.87 -8.92
C LYS A 123 -12.34 0.00 -8.33
N GLU A 124 -13.58 -0.30 -8.64
CA GLU A 124 -14.74 0.43 -8.14
C GLU A 124 -14.83 0.38 -6.62
N ILE A 125 -14.68 -0.82 -6.04
CA ILE A 125 -14.74 -1.01 -4.59
C ILE A 125 -13.66 -0.19 -3.89
N ILE A 126 -12.43 -0.25 -4.38
CA ILE A 126 -11.32 0.49 -3.75
C ILE A 126 -11.50 1.99 -3.91
N ASN A 127 -11.89 2.46 -5.11
CA ASN A 127 -12.15 3.87 -5.33
C ASN A 127 -13.23 4.38 -4.37
N ASP A 128 -14.33 3.65 -4.25
CA ASP A 128 -15.45 4.03 -3.39
C ASP A 128 -15.07 4.01 -1.92
N PHE A 129 -14.14 3.14 -1.54
CA PHE A 129 -13.67 3.07 -0.16
C PHE A 129 -12.90 4.33 0.23
N PHE A 130 -12.03 4.83 -0.64
CA PHE A 130 -11.18 5.99 -0.32
C PHE A 130 -11.80 7.33 -0.68
N ASP A 131 -12.75 7.36 -1.60
CA ASP A 131 -13.35 8.60 -2.09
C ASP A 131 -13.93 9.50 -0.98
N PRO A 132 -14.63 8.97 0.04
CA PRO A 132 -15.13 9.82 1.13
C PRO A 132 -14.05 10.31 2.10
N LEU A 133 -12.82 9.80 1.99
CA LEU A 133 -11.75 10.11 2.93
C LEU A 133 -10.93 11.28 2.39
N ASP A 134 -11.12 12.47 2.95
CA ASP A 134 -10.49 13.69 2.48
C ASP A 134 -8.98 13.74 2.73
N ARG A 135 -8.45 12.82 3.55
CA ARG A 135 -7.00 12.73 3.83
C ARG A 135 -6.23 11.84 2.86
N PHE A 136 -6.90 11.32 1.86
CA PHE A 136 -6.26 10.53 0.80
C PHE A 136 -6.52 11.18 -0.54
N LYS A 137 -5.51 11.17 -1.40
CA LYS A 137 -5.69 11.56 -2.80
C LYS A 137 -6.51 10.50 -3.51
N PRO A 138 -7.13 10.82 -4.64
CA PRO A 138 -7.78 9.80 -5.47
C PRO A 138 -6.82 8.65 -5.76
N VAL A 139 -7.34 7.42 -5.75
CA VAL A 139 -6.54 6.23 -6.02
C VAL A 139 -5.97 6.32 -7.43
N LYS A 140 -4.69 6.03 -7.56
CA LYS A 140 -4.02 6.02 -8.85
C LYS A 140 -3.79 4.59 -9.29
N TRP A 141 -4.27 4.26 -10.48
CA TRP A 141 -4.12 2.94 -11.10
C TRP A 141 -3.10 2.99 -12.21
N TYR A 142 -2.40 1.88 -12.38
CA TYR A 142 -1.34 1.75 -13.41
C TYR A 142 -1.83 1.07 -14.66
#